data_ae9e4dc9b9ab45988c0da44b950bcaba
#
_entry.id   ae9e4dc9b9ab45988c0da44b950bcaba
#
_cell.length_a   1.000
_cell.length_b   1.000
_cell.length_c   1.000
_cell.angle_alpha   90.00
_cell.angle_beta   90.00
_cell.angle_gamma   90.00
#
_symmetry.space_group_name_H-M   'P 1'
#
loop_
_entity.id
_entity.type
_entity.pdbx_description
1 polymer ?
#
loop_
_entity_poly.entity_id
_entity_poly.type
_entity_poly.pdbx_seq_one_letter_code
_entity_poly.pdbx_strand_id
1 'polypeptide(L)'
;MSSLDLQDAELTTPELVILDMVAENKEEAAAQLAARLFESGRISNLEGFLEQVNSREHQMATGLPGGVGIPHARSEHVQQTSIAVGVTRYGHSLDFGAVDGRATLILLIATPAQSFSEHLEVLATLARSLFKENFRESLRRAHDEEVIAELINSSLVFFDH
;
A
#
# COMPACT_ATOMS: atom_id res chain seq x y z
N MET A 1 20.61 -9.50 11.48
CA MET A 1 20.69 -8.74 10.22
C MET A 1 19.36 -8.28 9.70
N SER A 2 18.33 -8.54 10.44
CA SER A 2 16.99 -8.26 9.95
C SER A 2 16.77 -6.78 9.61
N SER A 3 17.23 -5.85 10.45
CA SER A 3 17.00 -4.44 10.15
C SER A 3 17.76 -3.99 8.91
N LEU A 4 18.97 -4.51 8.70
CA LEU A 4 19.71 -4.20 7.48
C LEU A 4 19.01 -4.77 6.27
N ASP A 5 18.48 -5.97 6.39
CA ASP A 5 17.76 -6.59 5.29
C ASP A 5 16.51 -5.79 4.92
N LEU A 6 15.80 -5.28 5.93
CA LEU A 6 14.63 -4.45 5.68
C LEU A 6 14.99 -3.14 5.01
N GLN A 7 16.11 -2.53 5.40
CA GLN A 7 16.56 -1.29 4.78
C GLN A 7 16.99 -1.52 3.33
N ASP A 8 17.70 -2.62 3.09
CA ASP A 8 18.18 -2.94 1.76
C ASP A 8 17.04 -3.32 0.83
N ALA A 9 16.06 -4.04 1.37
CA ALA A 9 14.89 -4.44 0.62
C ALA A 9 13.79 -3.40 0.80
N GLU A 10 13.91 -2.29 0.10
CA GLU A 10 12.96 -1.19 0.22
C GLU A 10 11.53 -1.67 0.19
N LEU A 11 10.70 -1.10 1.06
CA LEU A 11 9.29 -1.48 1.14
C LEU A 11 8.53 -1.07 -0.11
N THR A 12 8.90 0.05 -0.71
CA THR A 12 8.30 0.52 -1.96
C THR A 12 9.42 0.89 -2.93
N THR A 13 9.20 0.59 -4.21
CA THR A 13 10.10 0.98 -5.27
C THR A 13 9.28 1.70 -6.34
N PRO A 14 9.93 2.44 -7.27
CA PRO A 14 9.18 3.12 -8.32
C PRO A 14 8.29 2.17 -9.14
N GLU A 15 8.72 0.93 -9.33
CA GLU A 15 7.93 -0.06 -10.08
C GLU A 15 6.62 -0.41 -9.38
N LEU A 16 6.52 -0.16 -8.08
CA LEU A 16 5.32 -0.46 -7.30
C LEU A 16 4.38 0.74 -7.18
N VAL A 17 4.64 1.80 -7.93
CA VAL A 17 3.83 3.02 -7.87
C VAL A 17 3.08 3.21 -9.19
N ILE A 18 1.78 3.44 -9.12
CA ILE A 18 0.94 3.74 -10.27
C ILE A 18 0.43 5.17 -10.13
N LEU A 19 0.87 6.06 -11.02
CA LEU A 19 0.37 7.42 -11.09
C LEU A 19 -0.78 7.47 -12.10
N ASP A 20 -1.69 8.43 -11.91
CA ASP A 20 -2.86 8.58 -12.78
C ASP A 20 -3.67 7.28 -12.86
N MET A 21 -3.82 6.62 -11.73
CA MET A 21 -4.54 5.36 -11.68
C MET A 21 -6.00 5.55 -12.06
N VAL A 22 -6.51 4.67 -12.91
CA VAL A 22 -7.92 4.60 -13.25
C VAL A 22 -8.41 3.20 -12.96
N ALA A 23 -9.39 3.09 -12.08
CA ALA A 23 -10.00 1.82 -11.71
C ALA A 23 -11.49 2.07 -11.47
N GLU A 24 -12.32 1.07 -11.73
CA GLU A 24 -13.75 1.22 -11.57
C GLU A 24 -14.19 1.03 -10.12
N ASN A 25 -13.44 0.26 -9.36
CA ASN A 25 -13.77 -0.04 -7.97
C ASN A 25 -12.50 -0.42 -7.22
N LYS A 26 -12.63 -0.64 -5.91
CA LYS A 26 -11.47 -0.95 -5.09
C LYS A 26 -10.84 -2.30 -5.43
N GLU A 27 -11.65 -3.24 -5.90
CA GLU A 27 -11.13 -4.55 -6.29
C GLU A 27 -10.21 -4.43 -7.51
N GLU A 28 -10.59 -3.61 -8.47
CA GLU A 28 -9.75 -3.39 -9.65
C GLU A 28 -8.48 -2.65 -9.29
N ALA A 29 -8.57 -1.68 -8.38
CA ALA A 29 -7.37 -0.97 -7.93
C ALA A 29 -6.40 -1.93 -7.24
N ALA A 30 -6.92 -2.80 -6.36
CA ALA A 30 -6.08 -3.78 -5.70
C ALA A 30 -5.44 -4.73 -6.71
N ALA A 31 -6.19 -5.12 -7.74
CA ALA A 31 -5.66 -6.02 -8.77
C ALA A 31 -4.51 -5.36 -9.54
N GLN A 32 -4.64 -4.08 -9.88
CA GLN A 32 -3.58 -3.37 -10.59
C GLN A 32 -2.31 -3.28 -9.74
N LEU A 33 -2.47 -2.98 -8.46
CA LEU A 33 -1.32 -2.87 -7.56
C LEU A 33 -0.68 -4.23 -7.28
N ALA A 34 -1.51 -5.26 -7.11
CA ALA A 34 -0.98 -6.61 -6.89
C ALA A 34 -0.22 -7.11 -8.11
N ALA A 35 -0.66 -6.73 -9.32
CA ALA A 35 0.06 -7.10 -10.54
C ALA A 35 1.48 -6.53 -10.52
N ARG A 36 1.65 -5.30 -10.03
CA ARG A 36 2.98 -4.71 -9.90
C ARG A 36 3.83 -5.49 -8.90
N LEU A 37 3.23 -5.90 -7.79
CA LEU A 37 3.94 -6.71 -6.80
C LEU A 37 4.38 -8.05 -7.40
N PHE A 38 3.52 -8.65 -8.19
CA PHE A 38 3.84 -9.94 -8.83
C PHE A 38 4.97 -9.77 -9.85
N GLU A 39 4.88 -8.75 -10.69
CA GLU A 39 5.89 -8.48 -11.73
C GLU A 39 7.25 -8.17 -11.12
N SER A 40 7.26 -7.59 -9.93
CA SER A 40 8.50 -7.24 -9.24
C SER A 40 9.03 -8.37 -8.35
N GLY A 41 8.38 -9.54 -8.37
CA GLY A 41 8.83 -10.68 -7.58
C GLY A 41 8.53 -10.59 -6.10
N ARG A 42 7.67 -9.65 -5.70
CA ARG A 42 7.32 -9.48 -4.28
C ARG A 42 6.31 -10.49 -3.79
N ILE A 43 5.48 -11.00 -4.69
CA ILE A 43 4.54 -12.07 -4.37
C ILE A 43 4.70 -13.18 -5.40
N SER A 44 4.40 -14.42 -4.99
CA SER A 44 4.60 -15.60 -5.83
C SER A 44 3.32 -16.09 -6.50
N ASN A 45 2.16 -15.65 -6.02
CA ASN A 45 0.86 -16.13 -6.54
C ASN A 45 -0.11 -14.96 -6.52
N LEU A 46 -0.33 -14.38 -7.71
CA LEU A 46 -1.17 -13.21 -7.84
C LEU A 46 -2.62 -13.48 -7.41
N GLU A 47 -3.20 -14.55 -7.95
CA GLU A 47 -4.60 -14.87 -7.64
C GLU A 47 -4.81 -15.20 -6.17
N GLY A 48 -3.90 -16.00 -5.60
CA GLY A 48 -4.01 -16.35 -4.20
C GLY A 48 -3.89 -15.16 -3.27
N PHE A 49 -2.96 -14.26 -3.58
CA PHE A 49 -2.79 -13.06 -2.78
C PHE A 49 -4.02 -12.15 -2.88
N LEU A 50 -4.52 -11.92 -4.10
CA LEU A 50 -5.69 -11.07 -4.30
C LEU A 50 -6.93 -11.61 -3.59
N GLU A 51 -7.10 -12.93 -3.60
CA GLU A 51 -8.22 -13.52 -2.90
C GLU A 51 -8.17 -13.19 -1.40
N GLN A 52 -6.98 -13.24 -0.82
CA GLN A 52 -6.81 -12.92 0.59
C GLN A 52 -7.04 -11.43 0.87
N VAL A 53 -6.56 -10.55 -0.01
CA VAL A 53 -6.80 -9.11 0.12
C VAL A 53 -8.28 -8.81 0.07
N ASN A 54 -8.98 -9.37 -0.91
CA ASN A 54 -10.40 -9.11 -1.08
C ASN A 54 -11.22 -9.69 0.08
N SER A 55 -10.84 -10.87 0.57
CA SER A 55 -11.50 -11.46 1.71
C SER A 55 -11.35 -10.58 2.95
N ARG A 56 -10.15 -10.04 3.16
CA ARG A 56 -9.91 -9.15 4.28
C ARG A 56 -10.73 -7.87 4.16
N GLU A 57 -10.79 -7.31 2.96
CA GLU A 57 -11.54 -6.09 2.72
C GLU A 57 -13.04 -6.30 2.93
N HIS A 58 -13.55 -7.46 2.61
CA HIS A 58 -14.97 -7.82 2.86
C HIS A 58 -15.28 -7.88 4.34
N GLN A 59 -14.32 -8.29 5.16
CA GLN A 59 -14.55 -8.36 6.60
C GLN A 59 -14.61 -6.98 7.22
N MET A 60 -13.79 -6.06 6.74
CA MET A 60 -13.77 -4.70 7.25
C MET A 60 -13.12 -3.80 6.20
N ALA A 61 -13.86 -2.79 5.78
CA ALA A 61 -13.36 -1.83 4.81
C ALA A 61 -12.15 -1.08 5.39
N THR A 62 -11.19 -0.75 4.54
CA THR A 62 -9.92 -0.16 4.97
C THR A 62 -9.77 1.31 4.61
N GLY A 63 -10.87 2.01 4.37
CA GLY A 63 -10.82 3.44 4.12
C GLY A 63 -10.46 4.22 5.36
N LEU A 64 -9.55 5.18 5.21
CA LEU A 64 -9.12 6.07 6.29
C LEU A 64 -9.55 7.50 5.99
N PRO A 65 -9.65 8.36 7.01
CA PRO A 65 -9.96 9.77 6.78
C PRO A 65 -8.91 10.42 5.89
N GLY A 66 -9.34 11.36 5.08
CA GLY A 66 -8.42 12.08 4.19
C GLY A 66 -8.30 11.49 2.81
N GLY A 67 -9.18 10.58 2.43
CA GLY A 67 -9.21 10.06 1.07
C GLY A 67 -8.18 8.97 0.82
N VAL A 68 -8.02 8.04 1.76
CA VAL A 68 -7.02 6.97 1.69
C VAL A 68 -7.68 5.61 1.84
N GLY A 69 -7.22 4.63 1.05
CA GLY A 69 -7.58 3.24 1.24
C GLY A 69 -6.32 2.42 1.45
N ILE A 70 -6.34 1.47 2.41
CA ILE A 70 -5.18 0.64 2.70
C ILE A 70 -5.52 -0.85 2.66
N PRO A 71 -5.89 -1.37 1.47
CA PRO A 71 -6.08 -2.82 1.37
C PRO A 71 -4.79 -3.53 1.76
N HIS A 72 -4.92 -4.70 2.40
CA HIS A 72 -3.72 -5.38 2.89
C HIS A 72 -4.00 -6.85 3.14
N ALA A 73 -2.93 -7.62 3.15
CA ALA A 73 -3.01 -9.01 3.56
C ALA A 73 -1.65 -9.49 4.06
N ARG A 74 -1.68 -10.35 5.04
CA ARG A 74 -0.53 -11.11 5.50
C ARG A 74 -0.70 -12.50 4.88
N SER A 75 0.26 -12.93 4.08
CA SER A 75 0.05 -14.05 3.17
C SER A 75 1.30 -14.91 2.98
N GLU A 76 1.08 -16.21 2.87
CA GLU A 76 2.17 -17.14 2.54
C GLU A 76 2.70 -16.90 1.12
N HIS A 77 1.98 -16.16 0.29
CA HIS A 77 2.42 -15.84 -1.07
C HIS A 77 3.33 -14.63 -1.14
N VAL A 78 3.55 -13.94 -0.02
CA VAL A 78 4.38 -12.74 0.00
C VAL A 78 5.81 -13.10 0.35
N GLN A 79 6.76 -12.69 -0.52
CA GLN A 79 8.18 -12.98 -0.35
C GLN A 79 8.86 -12.03 0.61
N GLN A 80 8.47 -10.77 0.59
CA GLN A 80 9.00 -9.75 1.49
C GLN A 80 7.98 -8.65 1.66
N THR A 81 8.02 -7.97 2.80
CA THR A 81 7.08 -6.88 3.08
C THR A 81 7.20 -5.82 2.00
N SER A 82 6.07 -5.44 1.43
CA SER A 82 6.03 -4.52 0.29
C SER A 82 4.79 -3.65 0.36
N ILE A 83 4.92 -2.44 -0.18
CA ILE A 83 3.82 -1.50 -0.28
C ILE A 83 3.73 -1.02 -1.72
N ALA A 84 2.60 -1.26 -2.38
CA ALA A 84 2.34 -0.73 -3.71
C ALA A 84 1.38 0.45 -3.56
N VAL A 85 1.63 1.52 -4.30
CA VAL A 85 0.93 2.78 -4.12
C VAL A 85 0.24 3.20 -5.40
N GLY A 86 -1.05 3.55 -5.30
CA GLY A 86 -1.80 4.10 -6.42
C GLY A 86 -2.25 5.50 -6.08
N VAL A 87 -2.01 6.44 -6.99
CA VAL A 87 -2.55 7.79 -6.90
C VAL A 87 -3.52 7.94 -8.06
N THR A 88 -4.80 8.15 -7.73
CA THR A 88 -5.82 8.18 -8.78
C THR A 88 -5.66 9.41 -9.68
N ARG A 89 -6.10 9.27 -10.92
CA ARG A 89 -6.15 10.39 -11.86
C ARG A 89 -7.08 11.47 -11.30
N TYR A 90 -6.74 12.72 -11.57
CA TYR A 90 -7.57 13.84 -11.12
C TYR A 90 -9.03 13.62 -11.53
N GLY A 91 -9.93 13.82 -10.58
CA GLY A 91 -11.35 13.62 -10.80
C GLY A 91 -11.85 12.21 -10.58
N HIS A 92 -10.95 11.26 -10.32
CA HIS A 92 -11.32 9.87 -10.05
C HIS A 92 -11.10 9.57 -8.56
N SER A 93 -11.97 8.75 -8.01
CA SER A 93 -11.86 8.32 -6.62
C SER A 93 -12.57 6.99 -6.46
N LEU A 94 -12.26 6.29 -5.37
CA LEU A 94 -12.77 4.95 -5.13
C LEU A 94 -13.37 4.83 -3.75
N ASP A 95 -14.42 4.03 -3.63
CA ASP A 95 -15.10 3.81 -2.36
C ASP A 95 -14.39 2.71 -1.57
N PHE A 96 -13.69 3.10 -0.52
CA PHE A 96 -13.06 2.17 0.43
C PHE A 96 -13.80 2.15 1.76
N GLY A 97 -15.01 2.70 1.80
CA GLY A 97 -15.85 2.64 2.98
C GLY A 97 -15.54 3.66 4.06
N ALA A 98 -14.73 4.67 3.75
CA ALA A 98 -14.44 5.72 4.73
C ALA A 98 -15.67 6.61 4.93
N VAL A 99 -15.88 7.02 6.17
CA VAL A 99 -17.05 7.84 6.53
C VAL A 99 -17.01 9.20 5.84
N ASP A 100 -15.81 9.76 5.67
CA ASP A 100 -15.66 11.12 5.16
C ASP A 100 -15.50 11.21 3.64
N GLY A 101 -15.59 10.09 2.92
CA GLY A 101 -15.60 10.16 1.47
C GLY A 101 -14.75 9.13 0.77
N ARG A 102 -14.51 9.36 -0.51
CA ARG A 102 -13.85 8.39 -1.38
C ARG A 102 -12.34 8.60 -1.40
N ALA A 103 -11.63 7.52 -1.73
CA ALA A 103 -10.16 7.51 -1.67
C ALA A 103 -9.54 7.92 -3.00
N THR A 104 -8.45 8.67 -2.91
CA THR A 104 -7.61 9.04 -4.05
C THR A 104 -6.19 8.53 -3.89
N LEU A 105 -5.84 8.03 -2.69
CA LEU A 105 -4.57 7.38 -2.42
C LEU A 105 -4.85 5.96 -1.97
N ILE A 106 -4.29 4.99 -2.68
CA ILE A 106 -4.49 3.58 -2.34
C ILE A 106 -3.13 2.96 -2.09
N LEU A 107 -2.94 2.37 -0.90
CA LEU A 107 -1.69 1.71 -0.55
C LEU A 107 -2.00 0.25 -0.24
N LEU A 108 -1.50 -0.64 -1.09
CA LEU A 108 -1.67 -2.07 -0.90
C LEU A 108 -0.46 -2.61 -0.14
N ILE A 109 -0.72 -3.14 1.05
CA ILE A 109 0.34 -3.59 1.95
C ILE A 109 0.37 -5.11 1.97
N ALA A 110 1.52 -5.67 1.60
CA ALA A 110 1.73 -7.12 1.53
C ALA A 110 2.80 -7.51 2.53
N THR A 111 2.49 -8.47 3.41
CA THR A 111 3.39 -8.91 4.45
C THR A 111 3.46 -10.44 4.47
N PRO A 112 4.65 -11.04 4.66
CA PRO A 112 4.75 -12.50 4.78
C PRO A 112 3.92 -13.03 5.93
N ALA A 113 3.39 -14.24 5.77
CA ALA A 113 2.47 -14.84 6.75
C ALA A 113 3.06 -14.93 8.15
N GLN A 114 4.35 -15.20 8.26
CA GLN A 114 5.01 -15.37 9.55
C GLN A 114 5.42 -14.05 10.21
N SER A 115 5.20 -12.91 9.56
CA SER A 115 5.66 -11.60 10.05
C SER A 115 4.53 -10.81 10.69
N PHE A 116 3.87 -11.42 11.71
CA PHE A 116 2.70 -10.79 12.31
C PHE A 116 3.02 -9.45 12.99
N SER A 117 4.09 -9.42 13.78
CA SER A 117 4.46 -8.18 14.48
C SER A 117 4.85 -7.09 13.51
N GLU A 118 5.63 -7.42 12.49
CA GLU A 118 6.02 -6.46 11.46
C GLU A 118 4.80 -5.93 10.73
N HIS A 119 3.85 -6.81 10.44
CA HIS A 119 2.61 -6.41 9.77
C HIS A 119 1.87 -5.33 10.57
N LEU A 120 1.72 -5.55 11.87
CA LEU A 120 1.05 -4.58 12.73
C LEU A 120 1.80 -3.26 12.80
N GLU A 121 3.13 -3.33 12.89
CA GLU A 121 3.95 -2.12 12.95
C GLU A 121 3.86 -1.30 11.67
N VAL A 122 3.93 -1.96 10.52
CA VAL A 122 3.83 -1.27 9.23
C VAL A 122 2.47 -0.59 9.13
N LEU A 123 1.40 -1.31 9.43
CA LEU A 123 0.05 -0.73 9.35
C LEU A 123 -0.09 0.47 10.28
N ALA A 124 0.35 0.33 11.53
CA ALA A 124 0.18 1.41 12.50
C ALA A 124 1.00 2.64 12.13
N THR A 125 2.24 2.43 11.71
CA THR A 125 3.12 3.54 11.37
C THR A 125 2.65 4.26 10.13
N LEU A 126 2.25 3.50 9.12
CA LEU A 126 1.76 4.09 7.88
C LEU A 126 0.47 4.86 8.14
N ALA A 127 -0.44 4.30 8.94
CA ALA A 127 -1.69 4.99 9.28
C ALA A 127 -1.40 6.32 9.97
N ARG A 128 -0.44 6.34 10.93
CA ARG A 128 -0.09 7.59 11.60
C ARG A 128 0.42 8.64 10.63
N SER A 129 1.26 8.23 9.68
CA SER A 129 1.75 9.17 8.66
C SER A 129 0.61 9.68 7.79
N LEU A 130 -0.31 8.80 7.41
CA LEU A 130 -1.42 9.15 6.54
C LEU A 130 -2.48 10.02 7.21
N PHE A 131 -2.50 10.09 8.55
CA PHE A 131 -3.36 11.04 9.24
C PHE A 131 -2.89 12.48 9.05
N LYS A 132 -1.63 12.69 8.69
CA LYS A 132 -1.08 14.03 8.51
C LYS A 132 -1.41 14.52 7.11
N GLU A 133 -2.13 15.63 7.05
CA GLU A 133 -2.53 16.21 5.77
C GLU A 133 -1.35 16.53 4.88
N ASN A 134 -0.28 17.07 5.47
CA ASN A 134 0.92 17.40 4.69
C ASN A 134 1.52 16.19 4.00
N PHE A 135 1.52 15.05 4.68
CA PHE A 135 2.05 13.82 4.10
C PHE A 135 1.19 13.38 2.91
N ARG A 136 -0.14 13.37 3.11
CA ARG A 136 -1.05 12.99 2.02
C ARG A 136 -0.89 13.91 0.82
N GLU A 137 -0.79 15.22 1.06
CA GLU A 137 -0.65 16.18 -0.03
C GLU A 137 0.67 16.01 -0.76
N SER A 138 1.73 15.69 -0.03
CA SER A 138 3.01 15.40 -0.67
C SER A 138 2.91 14.24 -1.64
N LEU A 139 2.17 13.19 -1.25
CA LEU A 139 1.96 12.05 -2.13
C LEU A 139 1.12 12.43 -3.35
N ARG A 140 0.06 13.21 -3.14
CA ARG A 140 -0.83 13.59 -4.25
C ARG A 140 -0.15 14.52 -5.25
N ARG A 141 0.78 15.35 -4.79
CA ARG A 141 1.45 16.34 -5.66
C ARG A 141 2.71 15.80 -6.32
N ALA A 142 3.16 14.64 -5.93
CA ALA A 142 4.36 14.07 -6.51
C ALA A 142 4.11 13.73 -7.99
N HIS A 143 5.06 14.08 -8.83
CA HIS A 143 4.93 13.89 -10.27
C HIS A 143 5.72 12.69 -10.78
N ASP A 144 6.47 12.02 -9.91
CA ASP A 144 7.21 10.86 -10.35
C ASP A 144 7.22 9.78 -9.28
N GLU A 145 7.36 8.55 -9.74
CA GLU A 145 7.26 7.37 -8.90
C GLU A 145 8.36 7.30 -7.86
N GLU A 146 9.54 7.82 -8.18
CA GLU A 146 10.66 7.78 -7.23
C GLU A 146 10.38 8.62 -6.00
N VAL A 147 9.77 9.79 -6.18
CA VAL A 147 9.46 10.66 -5.04
C VAL A 147 8.46 9.98 -4.12
N ILE A 148 7.45 9.33 -4.69
CA ILE A 148 6.46 8.63 -3.86
C ILE A 148 7.11 7.49 -3.10
N ALA A 149 7.96 6.69 -3.76
CA ALA A 149 8.64 5.59 -3.10
C ALA A 149 9.50 6.12 -1.95
N GLU A 150 10.21 7.21 -2.16
CA GLU A 150 11.04 7.81 -1.11
C GLU A 150 10.21 8.30 0.08
N LEU A 151 9.08 8.94 -0.20
CA LEU A 151 8.21 9.42 0.87
C LEU A 151 7.69 8.28 1.73
N ILE A 152 7.27 7.19 1.11
CA ILE A 152 6.76 6.03 1.85
C ILE A 152 7.90 5.38 2.65
N ASN A 153 9.02 5.12 2.02
CA ASN A 153 10.15 4.48 2.70
C ASN A 153 10.64 5.31 3.88
N SER A 154 10.71 6.62 3.71
CA SER A 154 11.17 7.52 4.77
C SER A 154 10.22 7.53 5.96
N SER A 155 8.92 7.40 5.71
CA SER A 155 7.95 7.42 6.79
C SER A 155 8.06 6.19 7.70
N LEU A 156 8.75 5.15 7.24
CA LEU A 156 8.88 3.88 7.97
C LEU A 156 10.28 3.62 8.49
N VAL A 157 11.20 4.55 8.29
CA VAL A 157 12.60 4.32 8.60
C VAL A 157 12.87 4.10 10.08
N PHE A 158 12.03 4.65 10.95
CA PHE A 158 12.25 4.52 12.39
C PHE A 158 11.87 3.17 12.96
N PHE A 159 11.41 2.26 12.14
CA PHE A 159 11.19 0.87 12.57
C PHE A 159 12.47 0.21 13.04
N ASP A 160 13.59 0.70 12.59
CA ASP A 160 14.87 0.09 12.91
C ASP A 160 15.31 0.29 14.34
N HIS A 161 14.56 1.02 15.12
CA HIS A 161 14.91 1.24 16.54
C HIS A 161 14.35 0.19 17.48
#